data_0830c8653063f0bccdc773a46b97773e
#
_entry.id   0830c8653063f0bccdc773a46b97773e
#
_cell.length_a   1.000
_cell.length_b   1.000
_cell.length_c   1.000
_cell.angle_alpha   90.00
_cell.angle_beta   90.00
_cell.angle_gamma   90.00
#
_symmetry.space_group_name_H-M   'P 1'
#
loop_
_entity.id
_entity.type
_entity.pdbx_description
1 polymer ?
#
loop_
_entity_poly.entity_id
_entity_poly.type
_entity_poly.pdbx_seq_one_letter_code
_entity_poly.pdbx_strand_id
1 'polypeptide(L)'
;MLHELLKVDKPHVINGLLPKLLLSLALLAWSPIARAQVSDFASAVGELSGIVRIQANNRPASQVLVSLRSGSAGISRNVLTDLNGRFEIRGLPPDTYEIVVEEPGYAPSRTSAQLGGASSEVVVYLNPVSTRQSSGNGWTVSVRELKIPGKAREEFRKGLQFLEKNDPARSLSHFTKAVEVFPGFFEALYHKGVAEMRLGHRDEAMKSYQAAIDSSGGQFAWAQFGVGYLLCKEGKPEEAEKVIRRGLEVEDSSAEGYVILADALIQLNRADEAERSAQEALLRNPNLADAYLVHSNIAARKGNYSAQLQDYDAYLRLDPSGPASVSVRQARETTLRILAAPRPQD
;
A
#
# COMPACT_ATOMS: atom_id res chain seq x y z
N MET A 1 4.53 9.38 3.64
CA MET A 1 3.76 9.30 4.89
C MET A 1 4.11 8.07 5.69
N LEU A 2 4.06 6.88 5.11
CA LEU A 2 4.56 5.64 5.74
C LEU A 2 6.04 5.72 6.11
N HIS A 3 6.80 6.44 5.32
CA HIS A 3 8.25 6.63 5.45
C HIS A 3 8.71 7.27 6.77
N GLU A 4 7.87 8.09 7.42
CA GLU A 4 8.13 8.58 8.77
C GLU A 4 7.61 7.64 9.86
N LEU A 5 6.74 6.72 9.44
CA LEU A 5 6.12 5.77 10.32
C LEU A 5 7.05 4.57 10.64
N LEU A 6 8.03 4.25 9.79
CA LEU A 6 8.89 3.07 9.92
C LEU A 6 10.36 3.43 10.18
N LYS A 7 10.68 4.30 11.15
CA LYS A 7 12.06 4.43 11.63
C LYS A 7 12.49 3.09 12.23
N VAL A 8 13.38 2.40 11.52
CA VAL A 8 13.97 1.14 11.96
C VAL A 8 14.82 1.41 13.21
N ASP A 9 14.38 0.92 14.36
CA ASP A 9 15.23 0.81 15.54
C ASP A 9 16.33 -0.23 15.26
N LYS A 10 17.53 0.02 15.81
CA LYS A 10 18.74 -0.78 15.59
C LYS A 10 18.48 -2.28 15.74
N PRO A 11 19.03 -3.13 14.87
CA PRO A 11 18.89 -4.57 15.01
C PRO A 11 19.55 -5.03 16.31
N HIS A 12 18.78 -5.62 17.20
CA HIS A 12 19.30 -6.37 18.32
C HIS A 12 19.93 -7.65 17.79
N VAL A 13 21.25 -7.72 17.84
CA VAL A 13 22.02 -8.95 17.64
C VAL A 13 21.78 -9.83 18.86
N ILE A 14 20.98 -10.85 18.70
CA ILE A 14 20.86 -11.90 19.72
C ILE A 14 21.83 -13.01 19.36
N ASN A 15 22.95 -13.09 20.13
CA ASN A 15 23.75 -14.28 20.24
C ASN A 15 23.00 -15.34 21.08
N GLY A 16 22.84 -16.53 20.54
CA GLY A 16 22.27 -17.63 21.32
C GLY A 16 22.06 -18.93 20.56
N LEU A 17 23.07 -19.79 20.59
CA LEU A 17 23.02 -21.27 20.66
C LEU A 17 22.13 -22.09 19.74
N LEU A 18 22.82 -22.83 18.88
CA LEU A 18 22.36 -24.06 18.20
C LEU A 18 22.03 -25.18 19.19
N PRO A 19 21.09 -26.08 18.86
CA PRO A 19 21.37 -27.49 19.01
C PRO A 19 21.21 -28.31 17.74
N LYS A 20 22.11 -29.27 17.59
CA LYS A 20 22.18 -30.33 16.59
C LYS A 20 20.99 -31.29 16.68
N LEU A 21 20.50 -31.80 15.56
CA LEU A 21 20.02 -33.18 15.45
C LEU A 21 19.95 -33.66 13.99
N LEU A 22 20.63 -34.70 13.77
CA LEU A 22 20.88 -35.76 12.86
C LEU A 22 19.84 -36.16 11.80
N LEU A 23 20.45 -36.52 10.65
CA LEU A 23 20.03 -37.30 9.48
C LEU A 23 19.11 -38.49 9.77
N SER A 24 18.23 -38.79 8.78
CA SER A 24 18.06 -40.14 8.25
C SER A 24 17.61 -40.10 6.78
N LEU A 25 18.44 -40.74 5.93
CA LEU A 25 18.14 -41.09 4.54
C LEU A 25 17.06 -42.16 4.47
N ALA A 26 16.15 -42.05 3.50
CA ALA A 26 15.47 -43.20 2.92
C ALA A 26 15.32 -43.03 1.39
N LEU A 27 16.10 -43.80 0.64
CA LEU A 27 15.93 -44.08 -0.77
C LEU A 27 14.73 -44.99 -0.99
N LEU A 28 13.81 -44.65 -1.89
CA LEU A 28 12.91 -45.63 -2.51
C LEU A 28 12.52 -45.22 -3.94
N ALA A 29 13.07 -46.04 -4.82
CA ALA A 29 12.53 -46.62 -6.07
C ALA A 29 11.70 -45.79 -7.06
N TRP A 30 12.24 -45.67 -8.22
CA TRP A 30 11.63 -45.36 -9.51
C TRP A 30 10.54 -46.36 -9.92
N SER A 31 9.37 -45.83 -10.29
CA SER A 31 8.43 -46.54 -11.16
C SER A 31 7.94 -45.58 -12.26
N PRO A 32 7.94 -45.96 -13.53
CA PRO A 32 7.44 -45.12 -14.60
C PRO A 32 5.92 -45.30 -14.73
N ILE A 33 5.16 -44.29 -14.35
CA ILE A 33 3.71 -44.26 -14.61
C ILE A 33 3.41 -43.18 -15.65
N ALA A 34 2.93 -43.70 -16.78
CA ALA A 34 2.06 -43.09 -17.79
C ALA A 34 2.01 -41.55 -17.87
N ARG A 35 2.57 -41.01 -18.94
CA ARG A 35 2.21 -39.69 -19.50
C ARG A 35 0.73 -39.71 -19.90
N ALA A 36 -0.13 -39.27 -19.01
CA ALA A 36 -1.40 -38.73 -19.43
C ALA A 36 -1.09 -37.37 -20.10
N GLN A 37 -1.46 -37.24 -21.35
CA GLN A 37 -1.53 -35.97 -22.05
C GLN A 37 -2.52 -35.08 -21.30
N VAL A 38 -2.01 -34.21 -20.44
CA VAL A 38 -2.74 -33.02 -19.99
C VAL A 38 -2.69 -32.09 -21.20
N SER A 39 -3.81 -32.04 -21.93
CA SER A 39 -4.05 -31.05 -22.96
C SER A 39 -3.74 -29.67 -22.37
N ASP A 40 -2.78 -28.97 -22.99
CA ASP A 40 -2.46 -27.58 -22.76
C ASP A 40 -3.72 -26.70 -22.99
N PHE A 41 -4.55 -26.57 -21.97
CA PHE A 41 -5.33 -25.38 -21.78
C PHE A 41 -4.46 -24.37 -20.98
N ALA A 42 -3.34 -23.97 -21.55
CA ALA A 42 -2.77 -22.69 -21.25
C ALA A 42 -3.82 -21.68 -21.71
N SER A 43 -4.72 -21.30 -20.81
CA SER A 43 -5.58 -20.12 -21.02
C SER A 43 -4.66 -18.98 -21.35
N ALA A 44 -4.70 -18.51 -22.60
CA ALA A 44 -3.88 -17.40 -23.04
C ALA A 44 -4.25 -16.21 -22.17
N VAL A 45 -3.45 -15.94 -21.15
CA VAL A 45 -3.61 -14.78 -20.28
C VAL A 45 -3.01 -13.58 -21.02
N GLY A 46 -3.79 -12.54 -21.15
CA GLY A 46 -3.39 -11.30 -21.82
C GLY A 46 -2.99 -10.21 -20.82
N GLU A 47 -2.59 -9.09 -21.40
CA GLU A 47 -2.19 -7.88 -20.69
C GLU A 47 -3.03 -6.71 -21.21
N LEU A 48 -3.58 -5.93 -20.29
CA LEU A 48 -4.26 -4.66 -20.59
C LEU A 48 -3.40 -3.53 -20.06
N SER A 49 -2.90 -2.71 -20.97
CA SER A 49 -2.17 -1.50 -20.65
C SER A 49 -2.92 -0.26 -21.13
N GLY A 50 -2.58 0.89 -20.59
CA GLY A 50 -3.20 2.12 -21.05
C GLY A 50 -2.60 3.37 -20.43
N ILE A 51 -3.15 4.51 -20.86
CA ILE A 51 -2.76 5.81 -20.33
C ILE A 51 -4.02 6.64 -20.03
N VAL A 52 -4.03 7.25 -18.85
CA VAL A 52 -5.06 8.22 -18.46
C VAL A 52 -4.55 9.63 -18.73
N ARG A 53 -5.30 10.43 -19.45
CA ARG A 53 -4.97 11.81 -19.83
C ARG A 53 -6.08 12.78 -19.47
N ILE A 54 -5.70 14.01 -19.13
CA ILE A 54 -6.66 15.11 -18.91
C ILE A 54 -7.04 15.67 -20.28
N GLN A 55 -8.32 15.61 -20.65
CA GLN A 55 -8.83 16.05 -21.96
C GLN A 55 -8.49 17.52 -22.28
N ALA A 56 -8.53 18.41 -21.27
CA ALA A 56 -8.36 19.84 -21.48
C ALA A 56 -6.97 20.26 -21.96
N ASN A 57 -5.92 19.52 -21.58
CA ASN A 57 -4.52 19.92 -21.87
C ASN A 57 -3.65 18.73 -22.29
N ASN A 58 -4.24 17.57 -22.50
CA ASN A 58 -3.58 16.31 -22.89
C ASN A 58 -2.44 15.88 -21.95
N ARG A 59 -2.39 16.41 -20.72
CA ARG A 59 -1.40 15.99 -19.72
C ARG A 59 -1.75 14.61 -19.16
N PRO A 60 -0.72 13.79 -18.82
CA PRO A 60 -0.97 12.53 -18.15
C PRO A 60 -1.57 12.78 -16.75
N ALA A 61 -2.53 11.94 -16.37
CA ALA A 61 -3.12 11.95 -15.04
C ALA A 61 -2.43 10.89 -14.17
N SER A 62 -1.56 11.35 -13.28
CA SER A 62 -0.77 10.48 -12.38
C SER A 62 -1.53 10.15 -11.11
N GLN A 63 -1.30 8.94 -10.56
CA GLN A 63 -1.88 8.47 -9.30
C GLN A 63 -3.42 8.44 -9.29
N VAL A 64 -4.01 8.19 -10.44
CA VAL A 64 -5.46 8.07 -10.61
C VAL A 64 -5.84 6.60 -10.55
N LEU A 65 -6.88 6.28 -9.79
CA LEU A 65 -7.39 4.91 -9.66
C LEU A 65 -8.13 4.49 -10.93
N VAL A 66 -7.64 3.42 -11.55
CA VAL A 66 -8.27 2.76 -12.69
C VAL A 66 -8.90 1.46 -12.20
N SER A 67 -10.20 1.35 -12.27
CA SER A 67 -10.98 0.16 -11.92
C SER A 67 -11.32 -0.62 -13.19
N LEU A 68 -10.97 -1.90 -13.20
CA LEU A 68 -11.26 -2.85 -14.26
C LEU A 68 -12.32 -3.85 -13.79
N ARG A 69 -13.34 -4.09 -14.60
CA ARG A 69 -14.39 -5.09 -14.33
C ARG A 69 -14.64 -5.94 -15.56
N SER A 70 -14.69 -7.25 -15.36
CA SER A 70 -15.11 -8.20 -16.39
C SER A 70 -16.62 -8.45 -16.28
N GLY A 71 -17.30 -8.48 -17.41
CA GLY A 71 -18.73 -8.80 -17.46
C GLY A 71 -19.04 -10.28 -17.26
N SER A 72 -18.15 -11.18 -17.72
CA SER A 72 -18.41 -12.63 -17.73
C SER A 72 -17.58 -13.41 -16.69
N ALA A 73 -16.33 -13.02 -16.45
CA ALA A 73 -15.42 -13.74 -15.57
C ALA A 73 -15.48 -13.32 -14.09
N GLY A 74 -16.31 -12.34 -13.74
CA GLY A 74 -16.46 -11.86 -12.36
C GLY A 74 -15.17 -11.22 -11.78
N ILE A 75 -14.24 -10.83 -12.65
CA ILE A 75 -12.96 -10.24 -12.25
C ILE A 75 -13.14 -8.76 -11.99
N SER A 76 -12.64 -8.29 -10.84
CA SER A 76 -12.45 -6.88 -10.54
C SER A 76 -10.99 -6.64 -10.17
N ARG A 77 -10.37 -5.63 -10.76
CA ARG A 77 -8.98 -5.21 -10.48
C ARG A 77 -8.92 -3.69 -10.42
N ASN A 78 -8.08 -3.21 -9.51
CA ASN A 78 -7.79 -1.79 -9.38
C ASN A 78 -6.30 -1.58 -9.53
N VAL A 79 -5.90 -0.51 -10.22
CA VAL A 79 -4.50 -0.12 -10.40
C VAL A 79 -4.40 1.40 -10.38
N LEU A 80 -3.31 1.93 -9.84
CA LEU A 80 -3.01 3.36 -9.92
C LEU A 80 -2.16 3.65 -11.16
N THR A 81 -2.40 4.78 -11.78
CA THR A 81 -1.52 5.27 -12.85
C THR A 81 -0.18 5.72 -12.28
N ASP A 82 0.89 5.50 -13.04
CA ASP A 82 2.23 6.02 -12.75
C ASP A 82 2.31 7.55 -12.96
N LEU A 83 3.52 8.13 -12.78
CA LEU A 83 3.77 9.56 -12.97
C LEU A 83 3.52 10.04 -14.41
N ASN A 84 3.51 9.13 -15.38
CA ASN A 84 3.22 9.39 -16.79
C ASN A 84 1.76 9.07 -17.16
N GLY A 85 0.92 8.80 -16.15
CA GLY A 85 -0.48 8.44 -16.34
C GLY A 85 -0.69 7.03 -16.92
N ARG A 86 0.33 6.16 -16.93
CA ARG A 86 0.24 4.81 -17.48
C ARG A 86 -0.21 3.82 -16.41
N PHE A 87 -0.97 2.81 -16.84
CA PHE A 87 -1.34 1.65 -16.03
C PHE A 87 -1.16 0.37 -16.84
N GLU A 88 -0.97 -0.75 -16.13
CA GLU A 88 -0.79 -2.06 -16.72
C GLU A 88 -1.40 -3.13 -15.78
N ILE A 89 -2.19 -4.03 -16.34
CA ILE A 89 -2.80 -5.15 -15.62
C ILE A 89 -2.54 -6.42 -16.41
N ARG A 90 -1.81 -7.35 -15.80
CA ARG A 90 -1.41 -8.63 -16.40
C ARG A 90 -2.26 -9.79 -15.89
N GLY A 91 -2.20 -10.90 -16.60
CA GLY A 91 -2.84 -12.14 -16.16
C GLY A 91 -4.35 -12.13 -16.31
N LEU A 92 -4.86 -11.39 -17.30
CA LEU A 92 -6.29 -11.30 -17.58
C LEU A 92 -6.70 -12.36 -18.61
N PRO A 93 -7.75 -13.16 -18.34
CA PRO A 93 -8.32 -14.05 -19.35
C PRO A 93 -8.95 -13.27 -20.52
N PRO A 94 -9.13 -13.91 -21.68
CA PRO A 94 -9.85 -13.29 -22.79
C PRO A 94 -11.28 -12.94 -22.38
N ASP A 95 -11.63 -11.65 -22.42
CA ASP A 95 -12.96 -11.13 -22.10
C ASP A 95 -13.10 -9.67 -22.57
N THR A 96 -14.29 -9.12 -22.40
CA THR A 96 -14.52 -7.69 -22.50
C THR A 96 -14.47 -7.05 -21.12
N TYR A 97 -13.57 -6.11 -20.95
CA TYR A 97 -13.34 -5.41 -19.70
C TYR A 97 -13.90 -3.99 -19.76
N GLU A 98 -14.70 -3.63 -18.77
CA GLU A 98 -15.07 -2.24 -18.52
C GLU A 98 -13.98 -1.60 -17.66
N ILE A 99 -13.47 -0.46 -18.14
CA ILE A 99 -12.46 0.36 -17.48
C ILE A 99 -13.17 1.61 -16.98
N VAL A 100 -13.15 1.82 -15.67
CA VAL A 100 -13.79 2.96 -15.01
C VAL A 100 -12.71 3.77 -14.31
N VAL A 101 -12.68 5.06 -14.55
CA VAL A 101 -11.81 6.01 -13.87
C VAL A 101 -12.68 7.09 -13.24
N GLU A 102 -12.62 7.17 -11.92
CA GLU A 102 -13.36 8.17 -11.13
C GLU A 102 -12.33 9.00 -10.33
N GLU A 103 -12.18 10.25 -10.69
CA GLU A 103 -11.22 11.17 -10.06
C GLU A 103 -11.93 12.44 -9.62
N PRO A 104 -11.75 12.92 -8.37
CA PRO A 104 -12.34 14.16 -7.89
C PRO A 104 -12.01 15.35 -8.79
N GLY A 105 -13.03 16.11 -9.20
CA GLY A 105 -12.91 17.25 -10.12
C GLY A 105 -13.02 16.90 -11.60
N TYR A 106 -13.22 15.62 -11.93
CA TYR A 106 -13.43 15.13 -13.29
C TYR A 106 -14.73 14.35 -13.40
N ALA A 107 -15.34 14.37 -14.59
CA ALA A 107 -16.45 13.49 -14.88
C ALA A 107 -15.97 12.03 -14.91
N PRO A 108 -16.74 11.07 -14.34
CA PRO A 108 -16.41 9.65 -14.42
C PRO A 108 -16.21 9.22 -15.88
N SER A 109 -15.09 8.62 -16.18
CA SER A 109 -14.79 8.12 -17.52
C SER A 109 -14.97 6.61 -17.55
N ARG A 110 -15.70 6.12 -18.56
CA ARG A 110 -15.92 4.68 -18.77
C ARG A 110 -15.54 4.34 -20.20
N THR A 111 -14.75 3.29 -20.35
CA THR A 111 -14.42 2.74 -21.66
C THR A 111 -14.38 1.22 -21.58
N SER A 112 -14.44 0.53 -22.69
CA SER A 112 -14.34 -0.93 -22.74
C SER A 112 -13.18 -1.35 -23.62
N ALA A 113 -12.52 -2.45 -23.24
CA ALA A 113 -11.47 -3.08 -24.02
C ALA A 113 -11.78 -4.56 -24.18
N GLN A 114 -11.65 -5.08 -25.38
CA GLN A 114 -11.74 -6.50 -25.65
C GLN A 114 -10.34 -7.11 -25.65
N LEU A 115 -10.12 -8.11 -24.81
CA LEU A 115 -8.86 -8.83 -24.70
C LEU A 115 -9.04 -10.23 -25.31
N GLY A 116 -8.39 -10.48 -26.44
CA GLY A 116 -8.47 -11.76 -27.18
C GLY A 116 -7.27 -12.69 -26.99
N GLY A 117 -6.55 -12.57 -25.84
CA GLY A 117 -5.36 -13.39 -25.54
C GLY A 117 -4.02 -12.73 -25.91
N ALA A 118 -4.03 -11.51 -26.46
CA ALA A 118 -2.85 -10.66 -26.69
C ALA A 118 -2.92 -9.41 -25.83
N SER A 119 -1.90 -8.55 -25.88
CA SER A 119 -1.93 -7.25 -25.24
C SER A 119 -2.93 -6.31 -25.93
N SER A 120 -3.66 -5.51 -25.12
CA SER A 120 -4.51 -4.43 -25.59
C SER A 120 -4.10 -3.14 -24.90
N GLU A 121 -4.07 -2.04 -25.67
CA GLU A 121 -3.74 -0.71 -25.13
C GLU A 121 -4.96 0.21 -25.27
N VAL A 122 -5.24 0.97 -24.20
CA VAL A 122 -6.37 1.91 -24.15
C VAL A 122 -5.93 3.30 -23.72
N VAL A 123 -6.63 4.31 -24.21
CA VAL A 123 -6.48 5.69 -23.73
C VAL A 123 -7.77 6.11 -23.06
N VAL A 124 -7.67 6.56 -21.82
CA VAL A 124 -8.81 7.07 -21.04
C VAL A 124 -8.64 8.57 -20.87
N TYR A 125 -9.67 9.34 -21.19
CA TYR A 125 -9.65 10.79 -21.03
C TYR A 125 -10.51 11.22 -19.84
N LEU A 126 -9.92 12.00 -18.94
CA LEU A 126 -10.61 12.68 -17.85
C LEU A 126 -11.07 14.06 -18.32
N ASN A 127 -12.37 14.28 -18.26
CA ASN A 127 -12.98 15.56 -18.58
C ASN A 127 -13.15 16.39 -17.32
N PRO A 128 -12.48 17.57 -17.20
CA PRO A 128 -12.68 18.43 -16.06
C PRO A 128 -14.15 18.85 -15.95
N VAL A 129 -14.69 18.79 -14.75
CA VAL A 129 -16.04 19.30 -14.51
C VAL A 129 -16.00 20.82 -14.57
N SER A 130 -16.44 21.38 -15.69
CA SER A 130 -16.61 22.83 -15.79
C SER A 130 -17.77 23.26 -14.87
N THR A 131 -17.51 24.24 -14.00
CA THR A 131 -18.47 24.80 -13.04
C THR A 131 -19.67 25.54 -13.69
N ARG A 132 -19.89 25.35 -14.98
CA ARG A 132 -21.03 25.93 -15.73
C ARG A 132 -21.69 24.84 -16.55
N GLN A 133 -22.69 24.21 -15.99
CA GLN A 133 -23.97 23.73 -16.56
C GLN A 133 -24.44 22.50 -15.78
N SER A 134 -25.24 22.76 -14.76
CA SER A 134 -26.15 21.77 -14.20
C SER A 134 -27.39 21.69 -15.13
N SER A 135 -27.48 20.66 -15.94
CA SER A 135 -28.76 20.17 -16.41
C SER A 135 -28.68 18.67 -16.72
N GLY A 136 -29.19 17.90 -15.77
CA GLY A 136 -29.75 16.57 -15.96
C GLY A 136 -28.79 15.41 -16.19
N ASN A 137 -28.34 14.78 -15.12
CA ASN A 137 -28.47 13.36 -14.74
C ASN A 137 -27.44 13.00 -13.68
N GLY A 138 -27.92 12.78 -12.46
CA GLY A 138 -27.35 11.82 -11.51
C GLY A 138 -25.92 12.01 -11.03
N TRP A 139 -25.50 13.20 -10.62
CA TRP A 139 -24.30 13.38 -9.81
C TRP A 139 -24.61 12.97 -8.37
N THR A 140 -24.14 11.82 -7.94
CA THR A 140 -24.07 11.51 -6.51
C THR A 140 -22.84 12.21 -5.92
N VAL A 141 -22.91 13.51 -5.74
CA VAL A 141 -22.06 14.17 -4.73
C VAL A 141 -22.47 13.53 -3.40
N SER A 142 -21.52 12.96 -2.69
CA SER A 142 -21.81 12.40 -1.37
C SER A 142 -22.54 13.49 -0.57
N VAL A 143 -23.73 13.17 -0.07
CA VAL A 143 -24.51 14.09 0.80
C VAL A 143 -23.63 14.64 1.94
N ARG A 144 -22.60 13.90 2.31
CA ARG A 144 -21.61 14.28 3.31
C ARG A 144 -20.71 15.42 2.80
N GLU A 145 -20.20 15.37 1.56
CA GLU A 145 -19.35 16.43 1.01
C GLU A 145 -20.08 17.78 0.93
N LEU A 146 -21.39 17.75 0.68
CA LEU A 146 -22.24 18.94 0.73
C LEU A 146 -22.37 19.53 2.14
N LYS A 147 -22.21 18.69 3.18
CA LYS A 147 -22.31 19.12 4.58
C LYS A 147 -21.01 19.76 5.12
N ILE A 148 -19.87 19.55 4.45
CA ILE A 148 -18.61 20.14 4.90
C ILE A 148 -18.60 21.64 4.52
N PRO A 149 -18.52 22.55 5.50
CA PRO A 149 -18.49 23.99 5.24
C PRO A 149 -17.30 24.38 4.35
N GLY A 150 -17.51 25.33 3.44
CA GLY A 150 -16.45 25.80 2.53
C GLY A 150 -15.18 26.26 3.27
N LYS A 151 -15.35 26.91 4.43
CA LYS A 151 -14.23 27.33 5.29
C LYS A 151 -13.42 26.13 5.81
N ALA A 152 -14.09 25.04 6.22
CA ALA A 152 -13.39 23.82 6.66
C ALA A 152 -12.58 23.19 5.52
N ARG A 153 -13.16 23.10 4.32
CA ARG A 153 -12.47 22.58 3.12
C ARG A 153 -11.26 23.44 2.73
N GLU A 154 -11.38 24.76 2.82
CA GLU A 154 -10.28 25.68 2.53
C GLU A 154 -9.12 25.49 3.52
N GLU A 155 -9.41 25.44 4.83
CA GLU A 155 -8.39 25.20 5.84
C GLU A 155 -7.75 23.80 5.68
N PHE A 156 -8.54 22.77 5.41
CA PHE A 156 -8.02 21.43 5.11
C PHE A 156 -7.05 21.43 3.93
N ARG A 157 -7.41 22.07 2.81
CA ARG A 157 -6.55 22.19 1.63
C ARG A 157 -5.25 22.94 1.94
N LYS A 158 -5.28 24.03 2.75
CA LYS A 158 -4.07 24.72 3.21
C LYS A 158 -3.19 23.79 4.05
N GLY A 159 -3.81 23.01 4.95
CA GLY A 159 -3.11 22.01 5.75
C GLY A 159 -2.35 21.00 4.88
N LEU A 160 -2.97 20.46 3.83
CA LEU A 160 -2.32 19.56 2.90
C LEU A 160 -1.13 20.23 2.18
N GLN A 161 -1.29 21.46 1.71
CA GLN A 161 -0.19 22.20 1.06
C GLN A 161 1.03 22.40 1.97
N PHE A 162 0.83 22.64 3.26
CA PHE A 162 1.94 22.74 4.21
C PHE A 162 2.54 21.39 4.53
N LEU A 163 1.74 20.33 4.55
CA LEU A 163 2.24 18.96 4.73
C LEU A 163 3.16 18.53 3.57
N GLU A 164 2.78 18.86 2.34
CA GLU A 164 3.61 18.64 1.13
C GLU A 164 4.93 19.43 1.18
N LYS A 165 4.91 20.63 1.73
CA LYS A 165 6.11 21.46 1.94
C LYS A 165 6.96 21.04 3.14
N ASN A 166 6.62 19.90 3.75
CA ASN A 166 7.27 19.39 4.96
C ASN A 166 7.27 20.39 6.13
N ASP A 167 6.16 21.13 6.29
CA ASP A 167 5.92 22.04 7.39
C ASP A 167 4.75 21.54 8.26
N PRO A 168 5.00 20.55 9.12
CA PRO A 168 3.95 19.94 9.94
C PRO A 168 3.34 20.88 10.96
N ALA A 169 4.06 21.91 11.42
CA ALA A 169 3.56 22.85 12.41
C ALA A 169 2.45 23.76 11.83
N ARG A 170 2.69 24.34 10.65
CA ARG A 170 1.65 25.11 9.95
C ARG A 170 0.52 24.22 9.47
N SER A 171 0.83 23.02 9.00
CA SER A 171 -0.16 22.01 8.61
C SER A 171 -1.11 21.70 9.77
N LEU A 172 -0.59 21.41 10.97
CA LEU A 172 -1.36 21.13 12.18
C LEU A 172 -2.31 22.29 12.51
N SER A 173 -1.83 23.54 12.44
CA SER A 173 -2.66 24.73 12.68
C SER A 173 -3.87 24.78 11.74
N HIS A 174 -3.68 24.47 10.47
CA HIS A 174 -4.76 24.50 9.48
C HIS A 174 -5.74 23.34 9.64
N PHE A 175 -5.26 22.12 9.90
CA PHE A 175 -6.16 20.98 10.18
C PHE A 175 -6.95 21.20 11.46
N THR A 176 -6.35 21.80 12.49
CA THR A 176 -7.06 22.16 13.72
C THR A 176 -8.21 23.12 13.41
N LYS A 177 -7.98 24.19 12.63
CA LYS A 177 -9.03 25.11 12.21
C LYS A 177 -10.12 24.43 11.37
N ALA A 178 -9.76 23.48 10.51
CA ALA A 178 -10.73 22.72 9.73
C ALA A 178 -11.66 21.90 10.65
N VAL A 179 -11.10 21.25 11.67
CA VAL A 179 -11.83 20.47 12.68
C VAL A 179 -12.67 21.37 13.60
N GLU A 180 -12.18 22.55 13.98
CA GLU A 180 -12.95 23.54 14.74
C GLU A 180 -14.21 23.99 13.98
N VAL A 181 -14.08 24.20 12.66
CA VAL A 181 -15.23 24.57 11.80
C VAL A 181 -16.18 23.40 11.60
N PHE A 182 -15.66 22.18 11.45
CA PHE A 182 -16.45 20.97 11.23
C PHE A 182 -15.85 19.78 12.00
N PRO A 183 -16.29 19.53 13.24
CA PRO A 183 -15.75 18.47 14.10
C PRO A 183 -15.85 17.06 13.53
N GLY A 184 -16.84 16.78 12.68
CA GLY A 184 -16.99 15.48 11.99
C GLY A 184 -16.15 15.31 10.73
N PHE A 185 -15.16 16.18 10.48
CA PHE A 185 -14.30 16.10 9.31
C PHE A 185 -13.18 15.08 9.55
N PHE A 186 -13.50 13.78 9.38
CA PHE A 186 -12.58 12.71 9.74
C PHE A 186 -11.28 12.71 8.92
N GLU A 187 -11.29 13.18 7.67
CA GLU A 187 -10.06 13.34 6.89
C GLU A 187 -9.16 14.42 7.50
N ALA A 188 -9.75 15.52 7.97
CA ALA A 188 -8.99 16.56 8.66
C ALA A 188 -8.44 16.08 10.02
N LEU A 189 -9.22 15.29 10.75
CA LEU A 189 -8.77 14.64 11.99
C LEU A 189 -7.60 13.69 11.74
N TYR A 190 -7.69 12.85 10.70
CA TYR A 190 -6.61 11.95 10.30
C TYR A 190 -5.34 12.73 9.95
N HIS A 191 -5.43 13.73 9.06
CA HIS A 191 -4.27 14.51 8.66
C HIS A 191 -3.71 15.38 9.79
N LYS A 192 -4.56 15.77 10.75
CA LYS A 192 -4.12 16.37 12.01
C LYS A 192 -3.21 15.40 12.78
N GLY A 193 -3.65 14.14 12.93
CA GLY A 193 -2.83 13.07 13.53
C GLY A 193 -1.51 12.84 12.79
N VAL A 194 -1.52 12.88 11.45
CA VAL A 194 -0.30 12.80 10.65
C VAL A 194 0.67 13.95 10.94
N ALA A 195 0.17 15.18 11.05
CA ALA A 195 0.99 16.35 11.40
C ALA A 195 1.55 16.25 12.82
N GLU A 196 0.74 15.77 13.77
CA GLU A 196 1.14 15.52 15.16
C GLU A 196 2.23 14.43 15.21
N MET A 197 2.11 13.35 14.44
CA MET A 197 3.15 12.34 14.31
C MET A 197 4.47 12.91 13.82
N ARG A 198 4.44 13.75 12.79
CA ARG A 198 5.66 14.39 12.25
C ARG A 198 6.32 15.35 13.26
N LEU A 199 5.55 15.89 14.19
CA LEU A 199 6.06 16.71 15.29
C LEU A 199 6.51 15.89 16.51
N GLY A 200 6.29 14.57 16.51
CA GLY A 200 6.61 13.69 17.63
C GLY A 200 5.55 13.65 18.72
N HIS A 201 4.40 14.28 18.51
CA HIS A 201 3.27 14.34 19.44
C HIS A 201 2.40 13.09 19.34
N ARG A 202 2.91 11.94 19.80
CA ARG A 202 2.29 10.62 19.61
C ARG A 202 0.93 10.46 20.27
N ASP A 203 0.80 10.98 21.50
CA ASP A 203 -0.45 10.86 22.28
C ASP A 203 -1.58 11.68 21.64
N GLU A 204 -1.25 12.85 21.11
CA GLU A 204 -2.19 13.71 20.38
C GLU A 204 -2.58 13.05 19.05
N ALA A 205 -1.64 12.47 18.34
CA ALA A 205 -1.89 11.74 17.10
C ALA A 205 -2.81 10.54 17.32
N MET A 206 -2.62 9.79 18.42
CA MET A 206 -3.51 8.69 18.81
C MET A 206 -4.94 9.19 18.98
N LYS A 207 -5.14 10.31 19.71
CA LYS A 207 -6.46 10.92 19.91
C LYS A 207 -7.09 11.39 18.60
N SER A 208 -6.28 12.00 17.73
CA SER A 208 -6.75 12.50 16.43
C SER A 208 -7.16 11.36 15.50
N TYR A 209 -6.40 10.26 15.45
CA TYR A 209 -6.79 9.08 14.68
C TYR A 209 -8.03 8.39 15.26
N GLN A 210 -8.13 8.26 16.58
CA GLN A 210 -9.32 7.68 17.20
C GLN A 210 -10.57 8.53 16.91
N ALA A 211 -10.46 9.86 16.99
CA ALA A 211 -11.54 10.75 16.64
C ALA A 211 -11.93 10.65 15.15
N ALA A 212 -10.98 10.37 14.25
CA ALA A 212 -11.28 10.12 12.86
C ALA A 212 -12.03 8.79 12.65
N ILE A 213 -11.65 7.74 13.39
CA ILE A 213 -12.38 6.46 13.39
C ILE A 213 -13.82 6.67 13.86
N ASP A 214 -14.01 7.33 14.99
CA ASP A 214 -15.31 7.57 15.59
C ASP A 214 -16.21 8.41 14.67
N SER A 215 -15.66 9.50 14.12
CA SER A 215 -16.38 10.41 13.22
C SER A 215 -16.75 9.77 11.87
N SER A 216 -15.99 8.77 11.43
CA SER A 216 -16.29 8.00 10.20
C SER A 216 -17.17 6.77 10.45
N GLY A 217 -17.50 6.48 11.71
CA GLY A 217 -18.17 5.22 12.06
C GLY A 217 -17.34 3.98 11.73
N GLY A 218 -16.01 4.10 11.79
CA GLY A 218 -15.08 3.03 11.46
C GLY A 218 -14.88 2.81 9.95
N GLN A 219 -15.42 3.68 9.08
CA GLN A 219 -15.35 3.51 7.62
C GLN A 219 -14.15 4.22 6.98
N PHE A 220 -13.19 4.68 7.77
CA PHE A 220 -11.98 5.34 7.27
C PHE A 220 -10.73 4.56 7.69
N ALA A 221 -10.33 3.62 6.87
CA ALA A 221 -9.26 2.64 7.12
C ALA A 221 -7.92 3.27 7.52
N TRP A 222 -7.55 4.40 6.89
CA TRP A 222 -6.28 5.09 7.15
C TRP A 222 -6.09 5.51 8.62
N ALA A 223 -7.17 5.91 9.29
CA ALA A 223 -7.11 6.22 10.71
C ALA A 223 -6.85 4.97 11.56
N GLN A 224 -7.44 3.83 11.18
CA GLN A 224 -7.19 2.53 11.83
C GLN A 224 -5.74 2.07 11.63
N PHE A 225 -5.18 2.27 10.43
CA PHE A 225 -3.77 2.00 10.17
C PHE A 225 -2.86 2.91 10.99
N GLY A 226 -3.21 4.18 11.15
CA GLY A 226 -2.49 5.12 12.02
C GLY A 226 -2.48 4.69 13.48
N VAL A 227 -3.63 4.28 14.03
CA VAL A 227 -3.73 3.71 15.39
C VAL A 227 -2.92 2.43 15.50
N GLY A 228 -3.09 1.50 14.56
CA GLY A 228 -2.36 0.23 14.55
C GLY A 228 -0.84 0.43 14.55
N TYR A 229 -0.36 1.36 13.75
CA TYR A 229 1.06 1.73 13.75
C TYR A 229 1.54 2.23 15.11
N LEU A 230 0.81 3.17 15.72
CA LEU A 230 1.17 3.70 17.05
C LEU A 230 1.18 2.61 18.11
N LEU A 231 0.20 1.71 18.08
CA LEU A 231 0.15 0.56 18.99
C LEU A 231 1.37 -0.37 18.82
N CYS A 232 1.81 -0.62 17.58
CA CYS A 232 3.07 -1.35 17.34
C CYS A 232 4.27 -0.63 17.98
N LYS A 233 4.34 0.69 17.89
CA LYS A 233 5.41 1.49 18.51
C LYS A 233 5.34 1.55 20.05
N GLU A 234 4.17 1.35 20.61
CA GLU A 234 3.95 1.20 22.05
C GLU A 234 4.21 -0.21 22.58
N GLY A 235 4.53 -1.18 21.71
CA GLY A 235 4.71 -2.58 22.09
C GLY A 235 3.41 -3.30 22.44
N LYS A 236 2.31 -2.92 21.76
CA LYS A 236 0.95 -3.51 21.91
C LYS A 236 0.51 -4.18 20.60
N PRO A 237 1.27 -5.18 20.09
CA PRO A 237 1.03 -5.72 18.75
C PRO A 237 -0.29 -6.49 18.62
N GLU A 238 -0.84 -7.07 19.70
CA GLU A 238 -2.14 -7.75 19.67
C GLU A 238 -3.31 -6.79 19.45
N GLU A 239 -3.23 -5.59 20.07
CA GLU A 239 -4.22 -4.54 19.85
C GLU A 239 -4.06 -3.94 18.45
N ALA A 240 -2.81 -3.74 18.03
CA ALA A 240 -2.49 -3.26 16.68
C ALA A 240 -3.07 -4.18 15.62
N GLU A 241 -2.83 -5.49 15.70
CA GLU A 241 -3.37 -6.47 14.75
C GLU A 241 -4.89 -6.34 14.59
N LYS A 242 -5.62 -6.25 15.73
CA LYS A 242 -7.09 -6.14 15.70
C LYS A 242 -7.57 -4.90 14.96
N VAL A 243 -6.94 -3.76 15.22
CA VAL A 243 -7.33 -2.49 14.59
C VAL A 243 -6.95 -2.46 13.12
N ILE A 244 -5.76 -2.96 12.76
CA ILE A 244 -5.30 -3.02 11.37
C ILE A 244 -6.20 -3.93 10.53
N ARG A 245 -6.58 -5.10 11.05
CA ARG A 245 -7.48 -6.02 10.35
C ARG A 245 -8.84 -5.39 10.08
N ARG A 246 -9.41 -4.63 11.03
CA ARG A 246 -10.63 -3.85 10.79
C ARG A 246 -10.45 -2.82 9.67
N GLY A 247 -9.28 -2.16 9.63
CA GLY A 247 -8.94 -1.26 8.53
C GLY A 247 -8.90 -1.99 7.19
N LEU A 248 -8.31 -3.19 7.14
CA LEU A 248 -8.25 -4.02 5.94
C LEU A 248 -9.60 -4.61 5.53
N GLU A 249 -10.57 -4.77 6.45
CA GLU A 249 -11.96 -5.11 6.10
C GLU A 249 -12.65 -3.97 5.33
N VAL A 250 -12.26 -2.71 5.58
CA VAL A 250 -12.77 -1.53 4.88
C VAL A 250 -12.01 -1.25 3.58
N GLU A 251 -10.69 -1.42 3.61
CA GLU A 251 -9.77 -1.10 2.50
C GLU A 251 -8.78 -2.26 2.31
N ASP A 252 -9.22 -3.33 1.67
CA ASP A 252 -8.44 -4.55 1.44
C ASP A 252 -7.33 -4.38 0.38
N SER A 253 -7.39 -3.29 -0.39
CA SER A 253 -6.38 -2.95 -1.39
C SER A 253 -5.18 -2.19 -0.84
N SER A 254 -5.19 -1.79 0.45
CA SER A 254 -4.12 -1.01 1.05
C SER A 254 -2.83 -1.81 1.25
N ALA A 255 -1.83 -1.56 0.40
CA ALA A 255 -0.49 -2.11 0.59
C ALA A 255 0.12 -1.69 1.93
N GLU A 256 -0.10 -0.44 2.33
CA GLU A 256 0.37 0.12 3.59
C GLU A 256 -0.26 -0.57 4.80
N GLY A 257 -1.56 -0.87 4.73
CA GLY A 257 -2.24 -1.63 5.77
C GLY A 257 -1.60 -3.00 5.98
N TYR A 258 -1.25 -3.69 4.91
CA TYR A 258 -0.55 -4.98 4.98
C TYR A 258 0.89 -4.86 5.50
N VAL A 259 1.62 -3.78 5.19
CA VAL A 259 2.95 -3.51 5.76
C VAL A 259 2.87 -3.37 7.28
N ILE A 260 1.90 -2.59 7.77
CA ILE A 260 1.72 -2.39 9.21
C ILE A 260 1.27 -3.68 9.90
N LEU A 261 0.41 -4.48 9.24
CA LEU A 261 0.01 -5.80 9.74
C LEU A 261 1.21 -6.74 9.84
N ALA A 262 2.07 -6.76 8.82
CA ALA A 262 3.28 -7.58 8.84
C ALA A 262 4.21 -7.18 9.99
N ASP A 263 4.40 -5.87 10.27
CA ASP A 263 5.18 -5.40 11.41
C ASP A 263 4.58 -5.86 12.75
N ALA A 264 3.27 -5.75 12.93
CA ALA A 264 2.58 -6.26 14.12
C ALA A 264 2.80 -7.78 14.31
N LEU A 265 2.66 -8.56 13.22
CA LEU A 265 2.84 -10.01 13.24
C LEU A 265 4.29 -10.43 13.51
N ILE A 266 5.28 -9.66 13.05
CA ILE A 266 6.70 -9.84 13.41
C ILE A 266 6.88 -9.69 14.92
N GLN A 267 6.29 -8.67 15.53
CA GLN A 267 6.39 -8.43 16.97
C GLN A 267 5.69 -9.55 17.77
N LEU A 268 4.64 -10.13 17.23
CA LEU A 268 3.96 -11.33 17.78
C LEU A 268 4.72 -12.64 17.55
N ASN A 269 5.89 -12.59 16.90
CA ASN A 269 6.68 -13.78 16.53
C ASN A 269 5.95 -14.75 15.58
N ARG A 270 5.00 -14.24 14.77
CA ARG A 270 4.21 -14.98 13.79
C ARG A 270 4.77 -14.78 12.39
N ALA A 271 6.01 -15.24 12.18
CA ALA A 271 6.81 -14.93 10.98
C ALA A 271 6.14 -15.38 9.66
N ASP A 272 5.45 -16.53 9.62
CA ASP A 272 4.81 -17.02 8.39
C ASP A 272 3.58 -16.19 7.99
N GLU A 273 2.83 -15.66 8.96
CA GLU A 273 1.72 -14.77 8.69
C GLU A 273 2.22 -13.36 8.30
N ALA A 274 3.29 -12.91 8.93
CA ALA A 274 3.96 -11.67 8.55
C ALA A 274 4.45 -11.71 7.09
N GLU A 275 5.05 -12.83 6.68
CA GLU A 275 5.51 -13.02 5.30
C GLU A 275 4.36 -12.94 4.29
N ARG A 276 3.24 -13.62 4.57
CA ARG A 276 2.04 -13.50 3.71
C ARG A 276 1.55 -12.06 3.62
N SER A 277 1.51 -11.35 4.74
CA SER A 277 1.09 -9.93 4.75
C SER A 277 2.06 -9.05 3.96
N ALA A 278 3.37 -9.26 4.09
CA ALA A 278 4.37 -8.51 3.32
C ALA A 278 4.28 -8.81 1.81
N GLN A 279 4.02 -10.07 1.43
CA GLN A 279 3.78 -10.46 0.03
C GLN A 279 2.51 -9.82 -0.51
N GLU A 280 1.42 -9.77 0.27
CA GLU A 280 0.20 -9.06 -0.09
C GLU A 280 0.44 -7.56 -0.31
N ALA A 281 1.28 -6.93 0.52
CA ALA A 281 1.68 -5.54 0.31
C ALA A 281 2.43 -5.35 -1.02
N LEU A 282 3.42 -6.19 -1.29
CA LEU A 282 4.23 -6.13 -2.53
C LEU A 282 3.40 -6.47 -3.78
N LEU A 283 2.41 -7.36 -3.66
CA LEU A 283 1.49 -7.68 -4.76
C LEU A 283 0.62 -6.47 -5.14
N ARG A 284 0.16 -5.70 -4.13
CA ARG A 284 -0.68 -4.51 -4.34
C ARG A 284 0.13 -3.30 -4.80
N ASN A 285 1.30 -3.11 -4.23
CA ASN A 285 2.19 -2.01 -4.59
C ASN A 285 3.67 -2.46 -4.61
N PRO A 286 4.17 -2.95 -5.75
CA PRO A 286 5.57 -3.37 -5.90
C PRO A 286 6.57 -2.19 -5.80
N ASN A 287 6.10 -0.94 -5.79
CA ASN A 287 6.93 0.24 -5.63
C ASN A 287 6.92 0.81 -4.20
N LEU A 288 6.29 0.12 -3.25
CA LEU A 288 6.29 0.50 -1.84
C LEU A 288 7.60 0.09 -1.17
N ALA A 289 8.54 1.02 -1.06
CA ALA A 289 9.87 0.76 -0.49
C ALA A 289 9.79 0.13 0.92
N ASP A 290 8.88 0.63 1.76
CA ASP A 290 8.70 0.14 3.13
C ASP A 290 8.28 -1.33 3.20
N ALA A 291 7.59 -1.86 2.18
CA ALA A 291 7.22 -3.27 2.12
C ALA A 291 8.47 -4.18 2.02
N TYR A 292 9.48 -3.75 1.26
CA TYR A 292 10.75 -4.46 1.18
C TYR A 292 11.52 -4.43 2.50
N LEU A 293 11.44 -3.33 3.28
CA LEU A 293 12.06 -3.28 4.62
C LEU A 293 11.42 -4.28 5.57
N VAL A 294 10.10 -4.36 5.58
CA VAL A 294 9.40 -5.33 6.43
C VAL A 294 9.70 -6.76 5.97
N HIS A 295 9.69 -7.03 4.66
CA HIS A 295 10.00 -8.34 4.11
C HIS A 295 11.47 -8.73 4.41
N SER A 296 12.42 -7.80 4.34
CA SER A 296 13.82 -8.05 4.71
C SER A 296 13.99 -8.45 6.17
N ASN A 297 13.21 -7.85 7.09
CA ASN A 297 13.22 -8.22 8.50
C ASN A 297 12.69 -9.65 8.72
N ILE A 298 11.66 -10.05 7.97
CA ILE A 298 11.12 -11.41 8.00
C ILE A 298 12.14 -12.40 7.46
N ALA A 299 12.76 -12.09 6.32
CA ALA A 299 13.80 -12.90 5.70
C ALA A 299 14.99 -13.14 6.67
N ALA A 300 15.43 -12.08 7.36
CA ALA A 300 16.46 -12.17 8.37
C ALA A 300 16.11 -13.13 9.52
N ARG A 301 14.88 -13.03 10.05
CA ARG A 301 14.40 -13.91 11.12
C ARG A 301 14.32 -15.38 10.69
N LYS A 302 14.05 -15.61 9.41
CA LYS A 302 14.03 -16.94 8.79
C LYS A 302 15.43 -17.44 8.37
N GLY A 303 16.48 -16.63 8.56
CA GLY A 303 17.85 -16.95 8.12
C GLY A 303 18.04 -16.89 6.60
N ASN A 304 17.09 -16.34 5.87
CA ASN A 304 17.18 -16.19 4.42
C ASN A 304 17.89 -14.89 4.04
N TYR A 305 19.19 -14.87 4.25
CA TYR A 305 20.03 -13.70 3.98
C TYR A 305 20.10 -13.31 2.50
N SER A 306 19.86 -14.26 1.59
CA SER A 306 19.81 -13.97 0.16
C SER A 306 18.56 -13.15 -0.20
N ALA A 307 17.40 -13.51 0.32
CA ALA A 307 16.17 -12.74 0.13
C ALA A 307 16.30 -11.36 0.81
N GLN A 308 16.84 -11.32 2.04
CA GLN A 308 17.10 -10.06 2.75
C GLN A 308 17.95 -9.09 1.91
N LEU A 309 19.00 -9.58 1.26
CA LEU A 309 19.86 -8.77 0.40
C LEU A 309 19.10 -8.21 -0.80
N GLN A 310 18.29 -9.05 -1.44
CA GLN A 310 17.44 -8.62 -2.57
C GLN A 310 16.46 -7.51 -2.18
N ASP A 311 15.87 -7.62 -1.00
CA ASP A 311 14.94 -6.62 -0.47
C ASP A 311 15.65 -5.29 -0.18
N TYR A 312 16.86 -5.33 0.39
CA TYR A 312 17.66 -4.11 0.58
C TYR A 312 18.03 -3.44 -0.74
N ASP A 313 18.37 -4.23 -1.76
CA ASP A 313 18.64 -3.71 -3.10
C ASP A 313 17.38 -3.09 -3.73
N ALA A 314 16.22 -3.71 -3.54
CA ALA A 314 14.94 -3.17 -3.98
C ALA A 314 14.58 -1.86 -3.27
N TYR A 315 14.71 -1.82 -1.93
CA TYR A 315 14.50 -0.60 -1.16
C TYR A 315 15.39 0.55 -1.66
N LEU A 316 16.71 0.32 -1.76
CA LEU A 316 17.67 1.36 -2.15
C LEU A 316 17.49 1.83 -3.59
N ARG A 317 16.92 1.02 -4.46
CA ARG A 317 16.55 1.42 -5.82
C ARG A 317 15.32 2.32 -5.83
N LEU A 318 14.32 2.03 -4.99
CA LEU A 318 13.06 2.77 -4.92
C LEU A 318 13.22 4.08 -4.14
N ASP A 319 14.01 4.06 -3.06
CA ASP A 319 14.21 5.21 -2.19
C ASP A 319 15.69 5.35 -1.76
N PRO A 320 16.56 5.79 -2.68
CA PRO A 320 18.00 5.85 -2.43
C PRO A 320 18.43 6.90 -1.39
N SER A 321 17.58 7.88 -1.12
CA SER A 321 17.82 8.99 -0.17
C SER A 321 16.84 9.05 0.98
N GLY A 322 15.98 8.06 1.10
CA GLY A 322 14.99 7.96 2.17
C GLY A 322 15.60 7.84 3.57
N PRO A 323 14.81 8.06 4.60
CA PRO A 323 15.30 8.10 5.99
C PRO A 323 15.95 6.80 6.44
N ALA A 324 15.57 5.65 5.89
CA ALA A 324 16.20 4.37 6.21
C ALA A 324 17.41 4.04 5.31
N SER A 325 17.68 4.81 4.25
CA SER A 325 18.68 4.43 3.24
C SER A 325 20.10 4.25 3.79
N VAL A 326 20.50 5.03 4.79
CA VAL A 326 21.82 4.91 5.43
C VAL A 326 21.92 3.61 6.22
N SER A 327 20.92 3.32 7.06
CA SER A 327 20.89 2.10 7.86
C SER A 327 20.75 0.84 7.00
N VAL A 328 19.98 0.93 5.91
CA VAL A 328 19.82 -0.17 4.94
C VAL A 328 21.13 -0.47 4.22
N ARG A 329 21.91 0.53 3.80
CA ARG A 329 23.26 0.31 3.22
C ARG A 329 24.17 -0.42 4.19
N GLN A 330 24.19 -0.02 5.46
CA GLN A 330 25.00 -0.67 6.51
C GLN A 330 24.55 -2.12 6.76
N ALA A 331 23.24 -2.34 6.85
CA ALA A 331 22.66 -3.68 7.01
C ALA A 331 22.97 -4.57 5.82
N ARG A 332 22.85 -4.03 4.59
CA ARG A 332 23.20 -4.72 3.34
C ARG A 332 24.66 -5.20 3.34
N GLU A 333 25.61 -4.33 3.73
CA GLU A 333 27.02 -4.72 3.82
C GLU A 333 27.24 -5.84 4.86
N THR A 334 26.54 -5.77 5.98
CA THR A 334 26.61 -6.82 7.01
C THR A 334 26.07 -8.13 6.46
N THR A 335 24.96 -8.12 5.76
CA THR A 335 24.37 -9.32 5.13
C THR A 335 25.32 -9.93 4.09
N LEU A 336 25.99 -9.11 3.28
CA LEU A 336 27.01 -9.57 2.34
C LEU A 336 28.18 -10.28 3.05
N ARG A 337 28.65 -9.77 4.17
CA ARG A 337 29.71 -10.41 4.97
C ARG A 337 29.25 -11.75 5.52
N ILE A 338 28.01 -11.86 6.00
CA ILE A 338 27.42 -13.14 6.46
C ILE A 338 27.38 -14.16 5.32
N LEU A 339 26.94 -13.75 4.12
CA LEU A 339 26.88 -14.64 2.96
C LEU A 339 28.25 -15.05 2.42
N ALA A 340 29.28 -14.21 2.59
CA ALA A 340 30.65 -14.47 2.17
C ALA A 340 31.46 -15.27 3.20
N ALA A 341 30.98 -15.41 4.42
CA ALA A 341 31.67 -16.18 5.45
C ALA A 341 31.72 -17.66 5.08
N PRO A 342 32.90 -18.35 5.19
CA PRO A 342 32.99 -19.77 4.94
C PRO A 342 32.07 -20.52 5.91
N ARG A 343 31.25 -21.42 5.37
CA ARG A 343 30.44 -22.30 6.22
C ARG A 343 31.37 -23.11 7.11
N PRO A 344 31.10 -23.26 8.41
CA PRO A 344 31.81 -24.20 9.22
C PRO A 344 31.81 -25.56 8.52
N GLN A 345 32.98 -26.13 8.27
CA GLN A 345 33.09 -27.52 7.81
C GLN A 345 32.72 -28.37 9.03
N ASP A 346 31.57 -29.04 8.99
CA ASP A 346 31.18 -30.06 9.96
C ASP A 346 32.07 -31.28 9.85
#